data_0a44c37114781f068348479f62a09ba5
#
_entry.id   0a44c37114781f068348479f62a09ba5
#
_cell.length_a   1.000
_cell.length_b   1.000
_cell.length_c   1.000
_cell.angle_alpha   90.00
_cell.angle_beta   90.00
_cell.angle_gamma   90.00
#
_symmetry.space_group_name_H-M   'P 1'
#
loop_
_entity.id
_entity.type
_entity.pdbx_description
1 polymer ?
#
loop_
_entity_poly.entity_id
_entity_poly.type
_entity_poly.pdbx_seq_one_letter_code
_entity_poly.pdbx_strand_id
1 'polypeptide(L)'
;GYAATNPIKWRLQTYSGAPLGAHVVLPQVEAFNKAAHGEMEIELYYADQLVPTDELFRAMQAGTIDAVQSDDATMGSPVDIQIFGGYFPFATRFSLDVPALFKYYGLNEIWAEAYGEVDNVTWLSTSAWDPCVLFTVKKPIRTLADMKGLRVFGVPTAGRFMARYGLIPVIVPWDDVEVAMQTGELDGVCWCGFTEAYEVGWADICNYALSNAVTGAWFGSYFANTKSWDKIPPKLQELYRISIDQSHYYRQVWYWGGEADLRVNGKKMEITGLPADEWSGVVEDSKEFWAETSKISPRCAKVVDAFNKYADTMEKAGYPYR
;
A
#
# COMPACT_ATOMS: atom_id res chain seq x y z
N GLY A 1 16.31 20.54 28.68
CA GLY A 1 17.06 19.88 27.62
C GLY A 1 17.50 20.90 26.61
N TYR A 2 18.78 20.93 26.26
CA TYR A 2 19.28 21.79 25.22
C TYR A 2 18.70 21.30 23.88
N ALA A 3 17.87 22.10 23.21
CA ALA A 3 17.55 21.90 21.81
C ALA A 3 18.86 21.94 21.01
N ALA A 4 19.07 20.99 20.10
CA ALA A 4 20.22 21.02 19.22
C ALA A 4 20.20 22.34 18.44
N THR A 5 21.33 23.03 18.37
CA THR A 5 21.43 24.35 17.74
C THR A 5 21.26 24.26 16.20
N ASN A 6 21.22 23.07 15.64
CA ASN A 6 20.99 22.83 14.20
C ASN A 6 20.44 21.40 13.99
N PRO A 7 19.10 21.18 14.03
CA PRO A 7 18.51 19.87 13.86
C PRO A 7 18.80 19.30 12.46
N ILE A 8 18.96 17.99 12.38
CA ILE A 8 18.97 17.28 11.09
C ILE A 8 17.57 17.43 10.50
N LYS A 9 17.46 17.90 9.26
CA LYS A 9 16.15 18.06 8.57
C LYS A 9 16.04 17.08 7.44
N TRP A 10 14.92 16.39 7.40
CA TRP A 10 14.56 15.47 6.33
C TRP A 10 13.27 15.88 5.65
N ARG A 11 13.24 15.68 4.33
CA ARG A 11 12.02 15.72 3.54
C ARG A 11 11.59 14.29 3.24
N LEU A 12 10.41 13.91 3.73
CA LEU A 12 9.77 12.64 3.44
C LEU A 12 8.55 12.90 2.57
N GLN A 13 8.47 12.28 1.40
CA GLN A 13 7.25 12.30 0.61
C GLN A 13 6.58 10.92 0.62
N THR A 14 5.27 10.93 0.86
CA THR A 14 4.42 9.75 0.73
C THR A 14 3.72 9.73 -0.63
N TYR A 15 3.30 8.54 -1.07
CA TYR A 15 2.50 8.37 -2.27
C TYR A 15 1.02 8.77 -2.07
N SER A 16 0.58 8.89 -0.84
CA SER A 16 -0.83 9.18 -0.51
C SER A 16 -1.12 10.69 -0.49
N GLY A 17 -2.32 11.06 -0.95
CA GLY A 17 -2.81 12.43 -0.84
C GLY A 17 -3.05 12.85 0.62
N ALA A 18 -3.20 14.17 0.86
CA ALA A 18 -3.30 14.73 2.19
C ALA A 18 -4.44 14.14 3.05
N PRO A 19 -5.67 13.91 2.56
CA PRO A 19 -6.74 13.35 3.39
C PRO A 19 -6.39 11.98 3.97
N LEU A 20 -5.77 11.10 3.18
CA LEU A 20 -5.32 9.80 3.63
C LEU A 20 -4.03 9.88 4.44
N GLY A 21 -3.03 10.59 3.94
CA GLY A 21 -1.71 10.68 4.55
C GLY A 21 -1.73 11.25 5.98
N ALA A 22 -2.71 12.12 6.28
CA ALA A 22 -2.94 12.64 7.63
C ALA A 22 -3.29 11.53 8.65
N HIS A 23 -3.87 10.42 8.20
CA HIS A 23 -4.21 9.29 9.07
C HIS A 23 -3.15 8.18 9.06
N VAL A 24 -2.46 7.97 7.94
CA VAL A 24 -1.61 6.79 7.77
C VAL A 24 -0.10 7.07 7.85
N VAL A 25 0.34 8.32 7.66
CA VAL A 25 1.76 8.68 7.69
C VAL A 25 2.06 9.78 8.71
N LEU A 26 1.25 10.83 8.77
CA LEU A 26 1.48 11.97 9.68
C LEU A 26 1.66 11.55 11.15
N PRO A 27 0.86 10.62 11.71
CA PRO A 27 1.05 10.19 13.10
C PRO A 27 2.43 9.59 13.39
N GLN A 28 3.01 8.87 12.42
CA GLN A 28 4.38 8.34 12.54
C GLN A 28 5.41 9.47 12.58
N VAL A 29 5.27 10.45 11.68
CA VAL A 29 6.18 11.60 11.60
C VAL A 29 6.09 12.45 12.86
N GLU A 30 4.89 12.74 13.34
CA GLU A 30 4.68 13.51 14.57
C GLU A 30 5.25 12.80 15.82
N ALA A 31 5.03 11.48 15.92
CA ALA A 31 5.58 10.67 17.02
C ALA A 31 7.11 10.69 17.00
N PHE A 32 7.73 10.51 15.82
CA PHE A 32 9.17 10.62 15.67
C PHE A 32 9.70 12.00 16.04
N ASN A 33 9.14 13.06 15.45
CA ASN A 33 9.60 14.44 15.69
C ASN A 33 9.50 14.81 17.18
N LYS A 34 8.42 14.41 17.83
CA LYS A 34 8.25 14.62 19.28
C LYS A 34 9.32 13.89 20.09
N ALA A 35 9.60 12.64 19.76
CA ALA A 35 10.57 11.81 20.50
C ALA A 35 12.03 12.17 20.18
N ALA A 36 12.30 12.74 19.02
CA ALA A 36 13.63 13.22 18.64
C ALA A 36 14.07 14.50 19.36
N HIS A 37 13.17 15.15 20.12
CA HIS A 37 13.47 16.32 20.98
C HIS A 37 14.27 17.44 20.30
N GLY A 38 14.02 17.69 19.01
CA GLY A 38 14.70 18.73 18.23
C GLY A 38 16.10 18.36 17.72
N GLU A 39 16.56 17.12 17.92
CA GLU A 39 17.80 16.64 17.30
C GLU A 39 17.63 16.37 15.81
N MET A 40 16.43 15.96 15.40
CA MET A 40 16.02 15.73 14.02
C MET A 40 14.57 16.11 13.81
N GLU A 41 14.25 16.61 12.64
CA GLU A 41 12.91 16.97 12.22
C GLU A 41 12.64 16.38 10.82
N ILE A 42 11.52 15.67 10.68
CA ILE A 42 11.01 15.19 9.41
C ILE A 42 9.87 16.10 8.97
N GLU A 43 9.97 16.65 7.78
CA GLU A 43 8.92 17.40 7.11
C GLU A 43 8.21 16.47 6.13
N LEU A 44 6.90 16.27 6.36
CA LEU A 44 6.06 15.40 5.54
C LEU A 44 5.49 16.15 4.35
N TYR A 45 5.65 15.55 3.18
CA TYR A 45 5.01 15.96 1.93
C TYR A 45 4.10 14.85 1.43
N TYR A 46 2.92 15.22 0.97
CA TYR A 46 1.94 14.30 0.41
C TYR A 46 2.18 14.06 -1.09
N ALA A 47 1.35 13.21 -1.70
CA ALA A 47 1.46 12.86 -3.11
C ALA A 47 1.65 14.10 -4.00
N ASP A 48 2.58 14.01 -4.92
CA ASP A 48 2.87 14.99 -5.98
C ASP A 48 3.30 16.39 -5.51
N GLN A 49 3.58 16.58 -4.21
CA GLN A 49 3.95 17.92 -3.69
C GLN A 49 5.38 18.35 -3.98
N LEU A 50 6.35 17.44 -3.95
CA LEU A 50 7.74 17.76 -4.31
C LEU A 50 8.09 17.23 -5.70
N VAL A 51 7.71 15.96 -5.96
CA VAL A 51 7.91 15.30 -7.24
C VAL A 51 6.68 14.45 -7.55
N PRO A 52 6.41 14.13 -8.83
CA PRO A 52 5.39 13.14 -9.19
C PRO A 52 5.61 11.81 -8.48
N THR A 53 4.53 11.14 -8.11
CA THR A 53 4.59 9.91 -7.29
C THR A 53 5.40 8.79 -7.96
N ASP A 54 5.33 8.64 -9.27
CA ASP A 54 6.12 7.66 -10.05
C ASP A 54 7.61 8.03 -10.20
N GLU A 55 8.01 9.23 -9.79
CA GLU A 55 9.40 9.69 -9.74
C GLU A 55 10.03 9.63 -8.34
N LEU A 56 9.29 9.19 -7.32
CA LEU A 56 9.76 9.16 -5.92
C LEU A 56 11.06 8.37 -5.76
N PHE A 57 11.18 7.21 -6.41
CA PHE A 57 12.40 6.40 -6.36
C PHE A 57 13.62 7.18 -6.85
N ARG A 58 13.52 7.79 -8.02
CA ARG A 58 14.62 8.56 -8.62
C ARG A 58 14.99 9.79 -7.79
N ALA A 59 14.00 10.51 -7.28
CA ALA A 59 14.22 11.69 -6.44
C ALA A 59 14.92 11.33 -5.14
N MET A 60 14.56 10.22 -4.49
CA MET A 60 15.24 9.71 -3.30
C MET A 60 16.67 9.25 -3.62
N GLN A 61 16.86 8.48 -4.69
CA GLN A 61 18.18 8.01 -5.13
C GLN A 61 19.13 9.18 -5.41
N ALA A 62 18.64 10.24 -6.03
CA ALA A 62 19.38 11.45 -6.31
C ALA A 62 19.64 12.34 -5.07
N GLY A 63 18.93 12.10 -3.96
CA GLY A 63 19.01 12.92 -2.75
C GLY A 63 18.19 14.22 -2.83
N THR A 64 17.30 14.35 -3.80
CA THR A 64 16.36 15.47 -3.89
C THR A 64 15.37 15.43 -2.73
N ILE A 65 14.99 14.24 -2.30
CA ILE A 65 14.24 13.96 -1.06
C ILE A 65 15.03 12.96 -0.23
N ASP A 66 14.85 12.98 1.10
CA ASP A 66 15.62 12.14 2.02
C ASP A 66 14.97 10.80 2.26
N ALA A 67 13.65 10.75 2.25
CA ALA A 67 12.89 9.53 2.53
C ALA A 67 11.60 9.44 1.70
N VAL A 68 11.15 8.21 1.51
CA VAL A 68 9.91 7.88 0.81
C VAL A 68 9.12 6.86 1.64
N GLN A 69 7.81 7.06 1.70
CA GLN A 69 6.85 6.07 2.14
C GLN A 69 5.93 5.75 0.97
N SER A 70 6.04 4.53 0.43
CA SER A 70 5.29 4.09 -0.75
C SER A 70 5.36 2.58 -0.90
N ASP A 71 4.63 2.03 -1.85
CA ASP A 71 4.94 0.71 -2.37
C ASP A 71 5.94 0.79 -3.53
N ASP A 72 6.58 -0.34 -3.78
CA ASP A 72 7.67 -0.45 -4.77
C ASP A 72 7.21 -0.10 -6.19
N ALA A 73 6.01 -0.56 -6.59
CA ALA A 73 5.50 -0.33 -7.93
C ALA A 73 5.09 1.13 -8.15
N THR A 74 4.36 1.70 -7.20
CA THR A 74 3.82 3.08 -7.31
C THR A 74 4.93 4.13 -7.32
N MET A 75 6.02 3.92 -6.58
CA MET A 75 7.15 4.86 -6.55
C MET A 75 8.11 4.76 -7.74
N GLY A 76 7.87 3.83 -8.68
CA GLY A 76 8.74 3.62 -9.85
C GLY A 76 10.05 2.90 -9.53
N SER A 77 10.07 1.99 -8.54
CA SER A 77 11.25 1.19 -8.22
C SER A 77 11.66 0.28 -9.38
N PRO A 78 12.96 0.19 -9.71
CA PRO A 78 13.45 -0.68 -10.78
C PRO A 78 13.76 -2.10 -10.33
N VAL A 79 13.60 -2.43 -9.03
CA VAL A 79 13.93 -3.77 -8.53
C VAL A 79 12.97 -4.83 -9.07
N ASP A 80 13.45 -6.05 -9.21
CA ASP A 80 12.68 -7.17 -9.78
C ASP A 80 11.44 -7.54 -8.96
N ILE A 81 11.48 -7.35 -7.64
CA ILE A 81 10.37 -7.62 -6.72
C ILE A 81 9.31 -6.51 -6.64
N GLN A 82 9.44 -5.44 -7.41
CA GLN A 82 8.51 -4.30 -7.35
C GLN A 82 7.04 -4.68 -7.62
N ILE A 83 6.81 -5.78 -8.36
CA ILE A 83 5.47 -6.28 -8.67
C ILE A 83 4.67 -6.68 -7.43
N PHE A 84 5.34 -7.00 -6.32
CA PHE A 84 4.68 -7.38 -5.07
C PHE A 84 4.24 -6.17 -4.25
N GLY A 85 4.75 -4.98 -4.55
CA GLY A 85 4.33 -3.74 -3.90
C GLY A 85 2.89 -3.36 -4.22
N GLY A 86 2.24 -2.68 -3.29
CA GLY A 86 0.84 -2.31 -3.41
C GLY A 86 -0.09 -3.47 -3.09
N TYR A 87 -0.92 -3.84 -4.04
CA TYR A 87 -1.94 -4.88 -3.88
C TYR A 87 -1.64 -6.08 -4.78
N PHE A 88 -0.82 -6.99 -4.28
CA PHE A 88 -0.57 -8.26 -4.96
C PHE A 88 -1.75 -9.22 -4.73
N PRO A 89 -2.37 -9.76 -5.80
CA PRO A 89 -3.62 -10.50 -5.69
C PRO A 89 -3.53 -11.70 -4.74
N PHE A 90 -4.43 -11.77 -3.78
CA PHE A 90 -4.64 -12.85 -2.82
C PHE A 90 -3.45 -13.20 -1.90
N ALA A 91 -2.41 -12.36 -1.84
CA ALA A 91 -1.25 -12.60 -0.98
C ALA A 91 -1.55 -12.49 0.51
N THR A 92 -2.50 -11.61 0.88
CA THR A 92 -2.85 -11.32 2.27
C THR A 92 -4.36 -11.27 2.46
N ARG A 93 -4.81 -11.51 3.69
CA ARG A 93 -6.21 -11.34 4.12
C ARG A 93 -6.40 -10.11 5.00
N PHE A 94 -5.38 -9.79 5.79
CA PHE A 94 -5.38 -8.68 6.75
C PHE A 94 -4.03 -7.98 6.74
N SER A 95 -4.00 -6.74 7.19
CA SER A 95 -2.76 -5.96 7.31
C SER A 95 -1.72 -6.62 8.24
N LEU A 96 -2.14 -7.43 9.20
CA LEU A 96 -1.26 -8.18 10.08
C LEU A 96 -0.44 -9.26 9.34
N ASP A 97 -0.96 -9.78 8.24
CA ASP A 97 -0.24 -10.79 7.43
C ASP A 97 1.07 -10.23 6.87
N VAL A 98 1.11 -8.93 6.55
CA VAL A 98 2.30 -8.30 5.96
C VAL A 98 3.51 -8.34 6.91
N PRO A 99 3.45 -7.80 8.15
CA PRO A 99 4.58 -7.92 9.07
C PRO A 99 4.90 -9.36 9.43
N ALA A 100 3.93 -10.28 9.46
CA ALA A 100 4.19 -11.69 9.66
C ALA A 100 5.02 -12.31 8.53
N LEU A 101 4.68 -12.01 7.27
CA LEU A 101 5.44 -12.43 6.09
C LEU A 101 6.88 -11.90 6.13
N PHE A 102 7.06 -10.63 6.49
CA PHE A 102 8.40 -10.04 6.58
C PHE A 102 9.23 -10.64 7.71
N LYS A 103 8.68 -10.78 8.91
CA LYS A 103 9.43 -11.22 10.10
C LYS A 103 9.68 -12.73 10.16
N TYR A 104 8.76 -13.56 9.64
CA TYR A 104 8.79 -15.01 9.85
C TYR A 104 8.88 -15.85 8.58
N TYR A 105 8.64 -15.25 7.41
CA TYR A 105 8.64 -15.97 6.13
C TYR A 105 9.70 -15.47 5.14
N GLY A 106 10.69 -14.71 5.64
CA GLY A 106 11.90 -14.36 4.89
C GLY A 106 11.81 -13.14 3.99
N LEU A 107 10.71 -12.36 4.01
CA LEU A 107 10.61 -11.20 3.13
C LEU A 107 11.52 -10.04 3.56
N ASN A 108 11.87 -9.90 4.85
CA ASN A 108 12.87 -8.92 5.30
C ASN A 108 14.20 -9.08 4.55
N GLU A 109 14.69 -10.32 4.49
CA GLU A 109 15.96 -10.65 3.85
C GLU A 109 15.89 -10.42 2.34
N ILE A 110 14.78 -10.76 1.70
CA ILE A 110 14.59 -10.59 0.25
C ILE A 110 14.56 -9.10 -0.11
N TRP A 111 13.82 -8.26 0.62
CA TRP A 111 13.79 -6.81 0.39
C TRP A 111 15.13 -6.16 0.68
N ALA A 112 15.79 -6.52 1.78
CA ALA A 112 17.13 -6.04 2.11
C ALA A 112 18.16 -6.41 1.03
N GLU A 113 18.11 -7.63 0.50
CA GLU A 113 18.97 -8.08 -0.61
C GLU A 113 18.70 -7.25 -1.88
N ALA A 114 17.44 -7.14 -2.30
CA ALA A 114 17.07 -6.44 -3.52
C ALA A 114 17.48 -4.96 -3.50
N TYR A 115 17.22 -4.27 -2.41
CA TYR A 115 17.60 -2.85 -2.27
C TYR A 115 19.07 -2.64 -1.92
N GLY A 116 19.75 -3.67 -1.38
CA GLY A 116 21.20 -3.68 -1.20
C GLY A 116 21.99 -3.66 -2.51
N GLU A 117 21.37 -4.06 -3.62
CA GLU A 117 21.94 -3.99 -4.97
C GLU A 117 21.72 -2.62 -5.67
N VAL A 118 20.92 -1.75 -5.07
CA VAL A 118 20.57 -0.45 -5.65
C VAL A 118 21.42 0.65 -5.01
N ASP A 119 22.11 1.43 -5.85
CA ASP A 119 22.94 2.53 -5.38
C ASP A 119 22.10 3.60 -4.66
N ASN A 120 22.60 4.02 -3.49
CA ASN A 120 22.11 5.17 -2.75
C ASN A 120 20.63 5.11 -2.29
N VAL A 121 20.07 3.90 -2.17
CA VAL A 121 18.74 3.66 -1.61
C VAL A 121 18.85 2.62 -0.51
N THR A 122 18.26 2.90 0.65
CA THR A 122 18.17 1.99 1.79
C THR A 122 16.73 1.66 2.08
N TRP A 123 16.37 0.38 2.03
CA TRP A 123 15.09 -0.10 2.54
C TRP A 123 15.13 -0.15 4.07
N LEU A 124 14.14 0.42 4.74
CA LEU A 124 14.14 0.55 6.20
C LEU A 124 13.23 -0.45 6.89
N SER A 125 12.00 -0.58 6.44
CA SER A 125 11.00 -1.48 7.00
C SER A 125 9.78 -1.57 6.09
N THR A 126 9.05 -2.68 6.20
CA THR A 126 7.72 -2.77 5.58
C THR A 126 6.71 -1.85 6.26
N SER A 127 5.66 -1.55 5.54
CA SER A 127 4.49 -0.81 6.00
C SER A 127 3.25 -1.48 5.43
N ALA A 128 2.17 -1.53 6.20
CA ALA A 128 0.92 -2.10 5.75
C ALA A 128 -0.27 -1.38 6.37
N TRP A 129 -1.36 -1.35 5.63
CA TRP A 129 -2.68 -0.96 6.12
C TRP A 129 -3.77 -1.60 5.27
N ASP A 130 -4.98 -1.29 5.56
CA ASP A 130 -6.22 -1.82 5.02
C ASP A 130 -6.58 -3.23 5.52
N PRO A 131 -7.82 -3.43 5.96
CA PRO A 131 -8.32 -4.77 6.17
C PRO A 131 -8.71 -5.48 4.86
N CYS A 132 -8.95 -4.73 3.77
CA CYS A 132 -9.29 -5.28 2.47
C CYS A 132 -9.22 -4.24 1.36
N VAL A 133 -9.09 -4.71 0.12
CA VAL A 133 -9.17 -3.89 -1.08
C VAL A 133 -10.51 -4.14 -1.77
N LEU A 134 -11.31 -3.11 -1.86
CA LEU A 134 -12.60 -3.12 -2.51
C LEU A 134 -12.60 -2.26 -3.77
N PHE A 135 -13.42 -2.65 -4.74
CA PHE A 135 -13.80 -1.74 -5.80
C PHE A 135 -14.88 -0.79 -5.30
N THR A 136 -14.62 0.52 -5.37
CA THR A 136 -15.59 1.57 -5.12
C THR A 136 -15.95 2.21 -6.46
N VAL A 137 -17.20 2.03 -6.91
CA VAL A 137 -17.60 2.32 -8.27
C VAL A 137 -18.95 3.04 -8.35
N LYS A 138 -19.18 3.75 -9.48
CA LYS A 138 -20.43 4.47 -9.74
C LYS A 138 -21.59 3.56 -10.14
N LYS A 139 -21.30 2.40 -10.72
CA LYS A 139 -22.28 1.38 -11.11
C LYS A 139 -22.00 0.08 -10.39
N PRO A 140 -23.03 -0.66 -9.96
CA PRO A 140 -22.82 -1.88 -9.20
C PRO A 140 -22.11 -2.95 -10.02
N ILE A 141 -21.14 -3.63 -9.41
CA ILE A 141 -20.53 -4.86 -9.95
C ILE A 141 -21.22 -6.03 -9.25
N ARG A 142 -21.96 -6.83 -10.00
CA ARG A 142 -22.69 -8.01 -9.51
C ARG A 142 -22.26 -9.30 -10.22
N THR A 143 -21.59 -9.15 -11.36
CA THR A 143 -21.00 -10.25 -12.15
C THR A 143 -19.64 -9.81 -12.69
N LEU A 144 -18.81 -10.74 -13.11
CA LEU A 144 -17.52 -10.40 -13.78
C LEU A 144 -17.75 -9.63 -15.10
N ALA A 145 -18.87 -9.88 -15.77
CA ALA A 145 -19.21 -9.14 -16.99
C ALA A 145 -19.39 -7.64 -16.74
N ASP A 146 -19.81 -7.23 -15.55
CA ASP A 146 -19.98 -5.81 -15.18
C ASP A 146 -18.65 -5.06 -15.09
N MET A 147 -17.52 -5.76 -14.99
CA MET A 147 -16.20 -5.15 -14.96
C MET A 147 -15.70 -4.72 -16.33
N LYS A 148 -16.27 -5.29 -17.39
CA LYS A 148 -15.79 -5.06 -18.77
C LYS A 148 -15.93 -3.61 -19.18
N GLY A 149 -14.81 -2.98 -19.51
CA GLY A 149 -14.73 -1.61 -19.96
C GLY A 149 -14.79 -0.56 -18.85
N LEU A 150 -14.87 -0.95 -17.56
CA LEU A 150 -14.76 -0.01 -16.45
C LEU A 150 -13.34 0.57 -16.38
N ARG A 151 -13.24 1.90 -16.36
CA ARG A 151 -11.99 2.65 -16.18
C ARG A 151 -11.82 2.91 -14.70
N VAL A 152 -10.81 2.30 -14.11
CA VAL A 152 -10.63 2.28 -12.66
C VAL A 152 -9.24 2.76 -12.28
N PHE A 153 -9.17 3.75 -11.41
CA PHE A 153 -7.92 4.15 -10.77
C PHE A 153 -7.51 3.12 -9.72
N GLY A 154 -6.23 2.81 -9.63
CA GLY A 154 -5.74 1.89 -8.60
C GLY A 154 -4.26 1.62 -8.69
N VAL A 155 -3.77 0.77 -7.78
CA VAL A 155 -2.37 0.37 -7.77
C VAL A 155 -2.07 -0.59 -8.93
N PRO A 156 -0.86 -0.48 -9.51
CA PRO A 156 -0.55 -1.11 -10.81
C PRO A 156 -0.77 -2.62 -10.85
N THR A 157 -0.35 -3.36 -9.83
CA THR A 157 -0.38 -4.83 -9.84
C THR A 157 -1.80 -5.39 -9.79
N ALA A 158 -2.66 -4.88 -8.91
CA ALA A 158 -4.07 -5.28 -8.84
C ALA A 158 -4.79 -4.95 -10.15
N GLY A 159 -4.55 -3.76 -10.70
CA GLY A 159 -5.11 -3.35 -12.01
C GLY A 159 -4.69 -4.29 -13.13
N ARG A 160 -3.42 -4.68 -13.20
CA ARG A 160 -2.90 -5.63 -14.19
C ARG A 160 -3.58 -7.00 -14.08
N PHE A 161 -3.80 -7.50 -12.87
CA PHE A 161 -4.52 -8.76 -12.68
C PHE A 161 -5.98 -8.65 -13.11
N MET A 162 -6.68 -7.60 -12.68
CA MET A 162 -8.10 -7.41 -12.98
C MET A 162 -8.39 -7.04 -14.43
N ALA A 163 -7.41 -6.57 -15.19
CA ALA A 163 -7.51 -6.36 -16.64
C ALA A 163 -7.85 -7.66 -17.40
N ARG A 164 -7.60 -8.83 -16.83
CA ARG A 164 -8.02 -10.14 -17.36
C ARG A 164 -9.53 -10.23 -17.54
N TYR A 165 -10.30 -9.50 -16.73
CA TYR A 165 -11.77 -9.46 -16.77
C TYR A 165 -12.32 -8.26 -17.55
N GLY A 166 -11.46 -7.58 -18.30
CA GLY A 166 -11.83 -6.45 -19.15
C GLY A 166 -11.89 -5.09 -18.45
N LEU A 167 -11.45 -5.02 -17.18
CA LEU A 167 -11.24 -3.75 -16.48
C LEU A 167 -10.09 -2.99 -17.14
N ILE A 168 -10.21 -1.67 -17.22
CA ILE A 168 -9.20 -0.78 -17.78
C ILE A 168 -8.55 0.01 -16.65
N PRO A 169 -7.32 -0.35 -16.22
CA PRO A 169 -6.59 0.43 -15.23
C PRO A 169 -6.22 1.79 -15.80
N VAL A 170 -6.47 2.85 -15.05
CA VAL A 170 -6.14 4.23 -15.43
C VAL A 170 -5.30 4.85 -14.31
N ILE A 171 -4.22 5.52 -14.67
CA ILE A 171 -3.35 6.23 -13.75
C ILE A 171 -3.52 7.71 -14.01
N VAL A 172 -3.90 8.45 -12.98
CA VAL A 172 -3.96 9.91 -12.95
C VAL A 172 -3.27 10.40 -11.67
N PRO A 173 -2.81 11.65 -11.61
CA PRO A 173 -2.34 12.22 -10.35
C PRO A 173 -3.40 12.10 -9.25
N TRP A 174 -2.98 11.93 -8.00
CA TRP A 174 -3.89 11.72 -6.87
C TRP A 174 -4.98 12.81 -6.78
N ASP A 175 -4.58 14.07 -6.90
CA ASP A 175 -5.50 15.22 -6.79
C ASP A 175 -6.52 15.30 -7.94
N ASP A 176 -6.29 14.59 -9.04
CA ASP A 176 -7.18 14.57 -10.20
C ASP A 176 -8.21 13.43 -10.14
N VAL A 177 -8.08 12.46 -9.23
CA VAL A 177 -8.95 11.28 -9.15
C VAL A 177 -10.42 11.67 -8.97
N GLU A 178 -10.72 12.57 -8.04
CA GLU A 178 -12.08 13.01 -7.78
C GLU A 178 -12.70 13.69 -9.01
N VAL A 179 -11.97 14.60 -9.63
CA VAL A 179 -12.42 15.30 -10.84
C VAL A 179 -12.61 14.33 -12.01
N ALA A 180 -11.70 13.37 -12.18
CA ALA A 180 -11.81 12.34 -13.21
C ALA A 180 -13.05 11.46 -13.02
N MET A 181 -13.43 11.15 -11.78
CA MET A 181 -14.70 10.48 -11.48
C MET A 181 -15.91 11.35 -11.76
N GLN A 182 -15.88 12.62 -11.37
CA GLN A 182 -16.99 13.57 -11.61
C GLN A 182 -17.23 13.82 -13.09
N THR A 183 -16.17 13.94 -13.88
CA THR A 183 -16.24 14.21 -15.34
C THR A 183 -16.53 12.97 -16.18
N GLY A 184 -16.45 11.77 -15.58
CA GLY A 184 -16.70 10.50 -16.27
C GLY A 184 -15.47 9.93 -16.97
N GLU A 185 -14.28 10.43 -16.71
CA GLU A 185 -13.02 9.84 -17.15
C GLU A 185 -12.75 8.54 -16.40
N LEU A 186 -13.10 8.49 -15.10
CA LEU A 186 -13.07 7.29 -14.28
C LEU A 186 -14.48 6.81 -13.91
N ASP A 187 -14.65 5.50 -13.85
CA ASP A 187 -15.86 4.81 -13.38
C ASP A 187 -15.78 4.42 -11.90
N GLY A 188 -14.59 4.45 -11.32
CA GLY A 188 -14.34 4.14 -9.93
C GLY A 188 -12.88 3.98 -9.59
N VAL A 189 -12.65 3.40 -8.40
CA VAL A 189 -11.33 3.13 -7.86
C VAL A 189 -11.24 1.67 -7.38
N CYS A 190 -10.07 1.04 -7.56
CA CYS A 190 -9.68 -0.20 -6.91
C CYS A 190 -8.57 0.15 -5.92
N TRP A 191 -8.94 0.50 -4.70
CA TRP A 191 -8.00 1.09 -3.77
C TRP A 191 -8.12 0.50 -2.38
N CYS A 192 -9.18 0.81 -1.67
CA CYS A 192 -9.29 0.57 -0.23
C CYS A 192 -10.70 0.15 0.16
N GLY A 193 -10.90 -0.02 1.46
CA GLY A 193 -12.20 -0.26 2.06
C GLY A 193 -13.03 1.01 2.23
N PHE A 194 -14.04 0.90 3.07
CA PHE A 194 -14.98 1.98 3.36
C PHE A 194 -14.32 3.17 4.06
N THR A 195 -13.42 2.90 5.03
CA THR A 195 -12.78 3.95 5.83
C THR A 195 -12.11 5.00 4.95
N GLU A 196 -11.28 4.57 4.00
CA GLU A 196 -10.64 5.51 3.08
C GLU A 196 -11.62 6.15 2.12
N ALA A 197 -12.53 5.38 1.51
CA ALA A 197 -13.50 5.94 0.56
C ALA A 197 -14.35 7.04 1.17
N TYR A 198 -14.70 6.95 2.45
CA TYR A 198 -15.41 8.00 3.18
C TYR A 198 -14.51 9.17 3.51
N GLU A 199 -13.28 8.92 3.96
CA GLU A 199 -12.34 9.96 4.38
C GLU A 199 -11.87 10.84 3.22
N VAL A 200 -11.57 10.23 2.06
CA VAL A 200 -11.10 10.97 0.88
C VAL A 200 -12.23 11.52 0.01
N GLY A 201 -13.51 11.28 0.37
CA GLY A 201 -14.66 11.81 -0.35
C GLY A 201 -15.14 10.96 -1.54
N TRP A 202 -14.51 9.86 -1.87
CA TRP A 202 -14.89 9.02 -3.01
C TRP A 202 -16.27 8.38 -2.84
N ALA A 203 -16.69 8.11 -1.60
CA ALA A 203 -18.01 7.58 -1.29
C ALA A 203 -19.17 8.56 -1.63
N ASP A 204 -18.89 9.84 -1.84
CA ASP A 204 -19.89 10.83 -2.27
C ASP A 204 -20.19 10.74 -3.78
N ILE A 205 -19.28 10.11 -4.54
CA ILE A 205 -19.38 9.97 -6.01
C ILE A 205 -19.69 8.52 -6.39
N CYS A 206 -19.01 7.56 -5.77
CA CYS A 206 -19.12 6.14 -6.02
C CYS A 206 -19.97 5.50 -4.93
N ASN A 207 -21.18 5.07 -5.27
CA ASN A 207 -22.16 4.61 -4.30
C ASN A 207 -22.25 3.08 -4.16
N TYR A 208 -21.32 2.35 -4.79
CA TYR A 208 -21.26 0.88 -4.72
C TYR A 208 -19.87 0.41 -4.36
N ALA A 209 -19.80 -0.58 -3.48
CA ALA A 209 -18.57 -1.23 -3.07
C ALA A 209 -18.67 -2.74 -3.30
N LEU A 210 -17.73 -3.30 -4.07
CA LEU A 210 -17.64 -4.74 -4.25
C LEU A 210 -17.00 -5.38 -3.02
N SER A 211 -17.70 -6.30 -2.36
CA SER A 211 -17.22 -6.98 -1.16
C SER A 211 -16.11 -8.02 -1.42
N ASN A 212 -15.99 -8.49 -2.66
CA ASN A 212 -14.98 -9.46 -3.04
C ASN A 212 -13.61 -8.77 -3.13
N ALA A 213 -12.77 -8.98 -2.14
CA ALA A 213 -11.46 -8.33 -2.03
C ALA A 213 -10.39 -9.07 -2.85
N VAL A 214 -9.65 -8.34 -3.68
CA VAL A 214 -8.52 -8.88 -4.45
C VAL A 214 -7.35 -9.25 -3.53
N THR A 215 -7.18 -8.50 -2.45
CA THR A 215 -6.24 -8.80 -1.37
C THR A 215 -6.71 -8.15 -0.07
N GLY A 216 -6.12 -8.52 1.05
CA GLY A 216 -6.53 -8.04 2.36
C GLY A 216 -5.76 -6.83 2.89
N ALA A 217 -4.66 -6.46 2.24
CA ALA A 217 -3.83 -5.35 2.72
C ALA A 217 -3.01 -4.71 1.60
N TRP A 218 -2.75 -3.43 1.76
CA TRP A 218 -1.72 -2.73 1.02
C TRP A 218 -0.33 -3.09 1.56
N PHE A 219 0.61 -3.27 0.65
CA PHE A 219 1.93 -3.81 0.88
C PHE A 219 2.98 -2.79 0.44
N GLY A 220 3.52 -2.03 1.37
CA GLY A 220 4.48 -0.99 1.10
C GLY A 220 5.64 -0.97 2.08
N SER A 221 6.41 0.10 2.01
CA SER A 221 7.64 0.24 2.79
C SER A 221 8.01 1.70 3.06
N TYR A 222 8.98 1.84 3.96
CA TYR A 222 9.73 3.07 4.19
C TYR A 222 11.14 2.91 3.63
N PHE A 223 11.60 3.92 2.91
CA PHE A 223 12.90 3.98 2.27
C PHE A 223 13.61 5.29 2.62
N ALA A 224 14.93 5.30 2.52
CA ALA A 224 15.72 6.52 2.64
C ALA A 224 16.82 6.57 1.59
N ASN A 225 17.23 7.79 1.25
CA ASN A 225 18.52 8.03 0.59
C ASN A 225 19.63 7.54 1.52
N THR A 226 20.53 6.68 1.04
CA THR A 226 21.57 6.07 1.89
C THR A 226 22.47 7.09 2.55
N LYS A 227 22.89 8.13 1.79
CA LYS A 227 23.75 9.20 2.35
C LYS A 227 23.02 10.02 3.42
N SER A 228 21.73 10.23 3.29
CA SER A 228 20.93 10.89 4.33
C SER A 228 20.78 10.00 5.55
N TRP A 229 20.54 8.69 5.35
CA TRP A 229 20.43 7.71 6.43
C TRP A 229 21.71 7.57 7.23
N ASP A 230 22.87 7.46 6.57
CA ASP A 230 24.16 7.26 7.22
C ASP A 230 24.63 8.46 8.07
N LYS A 231 24.08 9.64 7.82
CA LYS A 231 24.34 10.84 8.64
C LYS A 231 23.57 10.88 9.94
N ILE A 232 22.57 10.03 10.12
CA ILE A 232 21.75 10.02 11.32
C ILE A 232 22.43 9.20 12.40
N PRO A 233 22.56 9.72 13.64
CA PRO A 233 23.06 8.96 14.77
C PRO A 233 22.28 7.65 15.00
N PRO A 234 22.92 6.54 15.40
CA PRO A 234 22.26 5.24 15.58
C PRO A 234 21.01 5.29 16.46
N LYS A 235 21.00 6.11 17.49
CA LYS A 235 19.82 6.28 18.36
C LYS A 235 18.60 6.86 17.62
N LEU A 236 18.81 7.75 16.67
CA LEU A 236 17.73 8.33 15.85
C LEU A 236 17.30 7.37 14.74
N GLN A 237 18.23 6.57 14.20
CA GLN A 237 17.88 5.48 13.28
C GLN A 237 16.97 4.47 13.95
N GLU A 238 17.31 4.05 15.18
CA GLU A 238 16.48 3.12 15.96
C GLU A 238 15.11 3.74 16.30
N LEU A 239 15.09 4.99 16.75
CA LEU A 239 13.86 5.71 17.04
C LEU A 239 12.95 5.81 15.80
N TYR A 240 13.55 6.03 14.61
CA TYR A 240 12.79 6.08 13.37
C TYR A 240 12.14 4.73 13.06
N ARG A 241 12.87 3.62 13.22
CA ARG A 241 12.34 2.26 13.04
C ARG A 241 11.21 1.95 14.04
N ILE A 242 11.39 2.31 15.30
CA ILE A 242 10.36 2.17 16.34
C ILE A 242 9.10 2.96 15.98
N SER A 243 9.25 4.18 15.46
CA SER A 243 8.10 4.99 15.06
C SER A 243 7.32 4.38 13.89
N ILE A 244 8.01 3.72 12.96
CA ILE A 244 7.38 2.96 11.87
C ILE A 244 6.58 1.78 12.44
N ASP A 245 7.18 0.99 13.31
CA ASP A 245 6.52 -0.18 13.93
C ASP A 245 5.27 0.26 14.75
N GLN A 246 5.37 1.33 15.52
CA GLN A 246 4.24 1.89 16.26
C GLN A 246 3.11 2.34 15.32
N SER A 247 3.44 2.89 14.16
CA SER A 247 2.45 3.37 13.20
C SER A 247 1.58 2.24 12.62
N HIS A 248 2.09 1.01 12.55
CA HIS A 248 1.29 -0.16 12.17
C HIS A 248 0.08 -0.36 13.09
N TYR A 249 0.30 -0.25 14.39
CA TYR A 249 -0.77 -0.39 15.39
C TYR A 249 -1.86 0.67 15.18
N TYR A 250 -1.50 1.94 15.03
CA TYR A 250 -2.46 3.01 14.80
C TYR A 250 -3.29 2.79 13.53
N ARG A 251 -2.64 2.41 12.45
CA ARG A 251 -3.32 2.14 11.18
C ARG A 251 -4.27 0.96 11.29
N GLN A 252 -3.85 -0.13 11.91
CA GLN A 252 -4.70 -1.30 12.11
C GLN A 252 -5.96 -0.95 12.91
N VAL A 253 -5.82 -0.19 13.98
CA VAL A 253 -6.97 0.22 14.81
C VAL A 253 -7.91 1.12 14.02
N TRP A 254 -7.37 2.10 13.30
CA TRP A 254 -8.17 3.03 12.50
C TRP A 254 -8.97 2.32 11.41
N TYR A 255 -8.32 1.47 10.63
CA TYR A 255 -9.01 0.72 9.57
C TYR A 255 -9.98 -0.32 10.13
N TRP A 256 -9.54 -1.13 11.08
CA TRP A 256 -10.34 -2.24 11.57
C TRP A 256 -11.65 -1.79 12.19
N GLY A 257 -11.60 -0.82 13.10
CA GLY A 257 -12.79 -0.27 13.75
C GLY A 257 -13.65 0.55 12.79
N GLY A 258 -13.03 1.44 12.00
CA GLY A 258 -13.71 2.28 11.04
C GLY A 258 -14.37 1.49 9.92
N GLU A 259 -13.70 0.48 9.37
CA GLU A 259 -14.22 -0.38 8.33
C GLU A 259 -15.49 -1.13 8.78
N ALA A 260 -15.45 -1.73 9.97
CA ALA A 260 -16.58 -2.44 10.50
C ALA A 260 -17.80 -1.54 10.76
N ASP A 261 -17.56 -0.35 11.36
CA ASP A 261 -18.62 0.62 11.63
C ASP A 261 -19.26 1.12 10.33
N LEU A 262 -18.46 1.53 9.36
CA LEU A 262 -18.96 2.07 8.09
C LEU A 262 -19.70 1.03 7.24
N ARG A 263 -19.31 -0.24 7.30
CA ARG A 263 -20.03 -1.33 6.62
C ARG A 263 -21.43 -1.53 7.19
N VAL A 264 -21.62 -1.29 8.49
CA VAL A 264 -22.90 -1.48 9.18
C VAL A 264 -23.73 -0.21 9.17
N ASN A 265 -23.12 0.92 9.50
CA ASN A 265 -23.79 2.18 9.78
C ASN A 265 -23.64 3.22 8.66
N GLY A 266 -22.70 3.03 7.74
CA GLY A 266 -22.48 3.94 6.60
C GLY A 266 -23.66 3.94 5.63
N LYS A 267 -24.01 5.13 5.12
CA LYS A 267 -25.22 5.32 4.28
C LYS A 267 -24.90 5.73 2.85
N LYS A 268 -23.63 5.85 2.49
CA LYS A 268 -23.23 6.38 1.17
C LYS A 268 -23.04 5.28 0.11
N MET A 269 -22.72 4.06 0.53
CA MET A 269 -22.38 2.97 -0.39
C MET A 269 -23.20 1.71 -0.13
N GLU A 270 -23.72 1.11 -1.19
CA GLU A 270 -24.29 -0.22 -1.20
C GLU A 270 -23.22 -1.28 -1.42
N ILE A 271 -23.23 -2.35 -0.63
CA ILE A 271 -22.33 -3.48 -0.78
C ILE A 271 -22.87 -4.43 -1.84
N THR A 272 -22.06 -4.73 -2.85
CA THR A 272 -22.36 -5.74 -3.87
C THR A 272 -21.42 -6.93 -3.74
N GLY A 273 -21.72 -8.03 -4.40
CA GLY A 273 -20.90 -9.24 -4.43
C GLY A 273 -21.03 -9.98 -5.74
N LEU A 274 -19.98 -10.69 -6.11
CA LEU A 274 -19.96 -11.61 -7.25
C LEU A 274 -20.56 -12.96 -6.84
N PRO A 275 -21.17 -13.72 -7.79
CA PRO A 275 -21.52 -15.10 -7.57
C PRO A 275 -20.32 -15.92 -7.10
N ALA A 276 -20.56 -16.90 -6.22
CA ALA A 276 -19.49 -17.66 -5.60
C ALA A 276 -18.67 -18.48 -6.61
N ASP A 277 -19.29 -18.97 -7.66
CA ASP A 277 -18.64 -19.72 -8.73
C ASP A 277 -17.75 -18.80 -9.59
N GLU A 278 -18.21 -17.59 -9.93
CA GLU A 278 -17.37 -16.60 -10.64
C GLU A 278 -16.17 -16.20 -9.79
N TRP A 279 -16.38 -15.92 -8.49
CA TRP A 279 -15.29 -15.55 -7.60
C TRP A 279 -14.28 -16.68 -7.39
N SER A 280 -14.72 -17.93 -7.31
CA SER A 280 -13.85 -19.11 -7.26
C SER A 280 -12.94 -19.18 -8.49
N GLY A 281 -13.47 -18.83 -9.67
CA GLY A 281 -12.69 -18.73 -10.90
C GLY A 281 -11.58 -17.66 -10.80
N VAL A 282 -11.89 -16.49 -10.23
CA VAL A 282 -10.89 -15.40 -10.00
C VAL A 282 -9.78 -15.86 -9.06
N VAL A 283 -10.13 -16.57 -7.98
CA VAL A 283 -9.15 -17.15 -7.05
C VAL A 283 -8.25 -18.17 -7.75
N GLU A 284 -8.82 -19.02 -8.63
CA GLU A 284 -8.01 -19.98 -9.40
C GLU A 284 -7.08 -19.28 -10.39
N ASP A 285 -7.55 -18.26 -11.10
CA ASP A 285 -6.73 -17.45 -12.03
C ASP A 285 -5.57 -16.75 -11.32
N SER A 286 -5.71 -16.43 -10.03
CA SER A 286 -4.62 -15.83 -9.26
C SER A 286 -3.42 -16.77 -9.10
N LYS A 287 -3.63 -18.08 -9.07
CA LYS A 287 -2.54 -19.08 -9.00
C LYS A 287 -1.69 -19.06 -10.26
N GLU A 288 -2.31 -18.88 -11.42
CA GLU A 288 -1.58 -18.71 -12.67
C GLU A 288 -0.77 -17.41 -12.66
N PHE A 289 -1.37 -16.32 -12.19
CA PHE A 289 -0.68 -15.03 -12.04
C PHE A 289 0.53 -15.14 -11.09
N TRP A 290 0.42 -15.89 -10.00
CA TRP A 290 1.54 -16.16 -9.08
C TRP A 290 2.64 -16.99 -9.78
N ALA A 291 2.25 -18.02 -10.51
CA ALA A 291 3.19 -18.86 -11.26
C ALA A 291 3.93 -18.07 -12.37
N GLU A 292 3.26 -17.15 -13.04
CA GLU A 292 3.89 -16.23 -14.01
C GLU A 292 4.86 -15.28 -13.31
N THR A 293 4.45 -14.70 -12.18
CA THR A 293 5.27 -13.79 -11.38
C THR A 293 6.54 -14.47 -10.87
N SER A 294 6.46 -15.72 -10.43
CA SER A 294 7.62 -16.49 -9.95
C SER A 294 8.71 -16.69 -11.00
N LYS A 295 8.37 -16.56 -12.30
CA LYS A 295 9.33 -16.71 -13.40
C LYS A 295 10.10 -15.43 -13.74
N ILE A 296 9.74 -14.30 -13.16
CA ILE A 296 10.39 -13.00 -13.42
C ILE A 296 11.85 -13.04 -12.97
N SER A 297 12.11 -13.56 -11.77
CA SER A 297 13.47 -13.72 -11.24
C SER A 297 13.52 -14.78 -10.13
N PRO A 298 14.72 -15.25 -9.75
CA PRO A 298 14.88 -16.11 -8.57
C PRO A 298 14.35 -15.49 -7.28
N ARG A 299 14.45 -14.17 -7.08
CA ARG A 299 13.88 -13.47 -5.93
C ARG A 299 12.35 -13.48 -5.96
N CYS A 300 11.74 -13.23 -7.12
CA CYS A 300 10.30 -13.34 -7.28
C CYS A 300 9.80 -14.75 -6.95
N ALA A 301 10.52 -15.79 -7.35
CA ALA A 301 10.20 -17.17 -6.97
C ALA A 301 10.21 -17.36 -5.44
N LYS A 302 11.23 -16.85 -4.74
CA LYS A 302 11.31 -16.92 -3.27
C LYS A 302 10.13 -16.19 -2.59
N VAL A 303 9.70 -15.05 -3.11
CA VAL A 303 8.53 -14.31 -2.57
C VAL A 303 7.25 -15.12 -2.75
N VAL A 304 7.01 -15.66 -3.94
CA VAL A 304 5.84 -16.51 -4.21
C VAL A 304 5.85 -17.77 -3.35
N ASP A 305 7.03 -18.38 -3.13
CA ASP A 305 7.17 -19.53 -2.23
C ASP A 305 6.82 -19.16 -0.77
N ALA A 306 7.24 -17.97 -0.31
CA ALA A 306 6.86 -17.46 1.01
C ALA A 306 5.34 -17.27 1.14
N PHE A 307 4.70 -16.71 0.14
CA PHE A 307 3.23 -16.56 0.11
C PHE A 307 2.51 -17.91 0.14
N ASN A 308 2.95 -18.87 -0.69
CA ASN A 308 2.38 -20.21 -0.70
C ASN A 308 2.53 -20.91 0.67
N LYS A 309 3.73 -20.84 1.26
CA LYS A 309 4.00 -21.42 2.58
C LYS A 309 3.15 -20.78 3.67
N TYR A 310 3.01 -19.45 3.63
CA TYR A 310 2.18 -18.71 4.57
C TYR A 310 0.71 -19.11 4.44
N ALA A 311 0.17 -19.10 3.22
CA ALA A 311 -1.22 -19.47 2.96
C ALA A 311 -1.52 -20.91 3.41
N ASP A 312 -0.65 -21.87 3.09
CA ASP A 312 -0.76 -23.28 3.53
C ASP A 312 -0.71 -23.42 5.05
N THR A 313 0.16 -22.68 5.71
CA THR A 313 0.27 -22.69 7.18
C THR A 313 -1.02 -22.17 7.82
N MET A 314 -1.56 -21.05 7.33
CA MET A 314 -2.80 -20.47 7.85
C MET A 314 -4.00 -21.39 7.61
N GLU A 315 -4.07 -22.03 6.44
CA GLU A 315 -5.11 -23.01 6.12
C GLU A 315 -5.08 -24.18 7.09
N LYS A 316 -3.92 -24.78 7.33
CA LYS A 316 -3.73 -25.89 8.26
C LYS A 316 -4.00 -25.52 9.71
N ALA A 317 -3.71 -24.29 10.10
CA ALA A 317 -4.00 -23.79 11.44
C ALA A 317 -5.49 -23.62 11.71
N GLY A 318 -6.30 -23.40 10.67
CA GLY A 318 -7.76 -23.24 10.79
C GLY A 318 -8.18 -21.95 11.51
N TYR A 319 -9.41 -21.94 12.06
CA TYR A 319 -9.91 -20.78 12.78
C TYR A 319 -9.00 -20.42 13.98
N PRO A 320 -8.67 -19.12 14.24
CA PRO A 320 -9.17 -17.90 13.57
C PRO A 320 -8.32 -17.46 12.34
N TYR A 321 -7.36 -18.22 11.93
CA TYR A 321 -6.41 -17.84 10.86
C TYR A 321 -7.00 -18.00 9.45
N ARG A 322 -7.96 -18.93 9.32
CA ARG A 322 -8.75 -19.21 8.11
C ARG A 322 -10.21 -19.53 8.43
#